data_d6fd8fbabfa12d65b6967820fea4e0a9
#
_entry.id   d6fd8fbabfa12d65b6967820fea4e0a9
#
_cell.length_a   1.000
_cell.length_b   1.000
_cell.length_c   1.000
_cell.angle_alpha   90.00
_cell.angle_beta   90.00
_cell.angle_gamma   90.00
#
_symmetry.space_group_name_H-M   'P 1'
#
loop_
_entity.id
_entity.type
_entity.pdbx_description
1 polymer ?
#
loop_
_entity_poly.entity_id
_entity_poly.type
_entity_poly.pdbx_seq_one_letter_code
_entity_poly.pdbx_strand_id
1 'polypeptide(L)'
;MKKIFLGLMISIGLALVSSLIVPNSYQSVNAEQGVQELSAKDFEQIKELYARYNQGSDFRDTELFLSAFADDAVMTREGGDIVGMDGLRADRARRYEGKTGDVGRRHINGSYLITPTPDGAEARTYYLLMDVTVRPPNVISSGYYEDKFVRTDAGWKIKHRTLYRDTLD
;
A
#
# COMPACT_ATOMS: atom_id res chain seq x y z
N MET A 1 -12.61 -85.80 -25.95
CA MET A 1 -13.19 -84.48 -25.86
C MET A 1 -12.20 -83.57 -25.19
N LYS A 2 -11.42 -82.76 -25.95
CA LYS A 2 -10.39 -81.87 -25.46
C LYS A 2 -11.01 -80.42 -25.46
N LYS A 3 -11.11 -79.82 -24.31
CA LYS A 3 -11.56 -78.37 -24.15
C LYS A 3 -10.32 -77.52 -24.32
N ILE A 4 -10.36 -76.64 -25.30
CA ILE A 4 -9.35 -75.60 -25.51
C ILE A 4 -9.77 -74.37 -24.75
N PHE A 5 -8.93 -73.93 -23.79
CA PHE A 5 -9.08 -72.66 -23.10
C PHE A 5 -8.34 -71.55 -23.86
N LEU A 6 -9.08 -70.59 -24.34
CA LEU A 6 -8.54 -69.43 -25.05
C LEU A 6 -8.31 -68.30 -23.98
N GLY A 7 -7.07 -68.02 -23.64
CA GLY A 7 -6.68 -66.99 -22.73
C GLY A 7 -6.69 -65.61 -23.40
N LEU A 8 -7.49 -64.70 -22.91
CA LEU A 8 -7.56 -63.30 -23.36
C LEU A 8 -6.48 -62.49 -22.62
N MET A 9 -5.45 -62.07 -23.32
CA MET A 9 -4.46 -61.13 -22.82
C MET A 9 -5.01 -59.70 -22.92
N ILE A 10 -5.26 -59.07 -21.78
CA ILE A 10 -5.61 -57.63 -21.72
C ILE A 10 -4.29 -56.87 -21.53
N SER A 11 -3.84 -56.18 -22.57
CA SER A 11 -2.72 -55.22 -22.48
C SER A 11 -3.22 -53.89 -21.92
N ILE A 12 -2.78 -53.57 -20.70
CA ILE A 12 -3.01 -52.28 -20.09
C ILE A 12 -1.98 -51.30 -20.64
N GLY A 13 -2.41 -50.41 -21.53
CA GLY A 13 -1.61 -49.30 -22.04
C GLY A 13 -1.45 -48.24 -20.97
N LEU A 14 -0.22 -48.07 -20.47
CA LEU A 14 0.13 -46.99 -19.56
C LEU A 14 0.23 -45.67 -20.35
N ALA A 15 -0.76 -44.84 -20.28
CA ALA A 15 -0.72 -43.48 -20.85
C ALA A 15 0.18 -42.61 -19.98
N LEU A 16 1.38 -42.29 -20.47
CA LEU A 16 2.25 -41.27 -19.90
C LEU A 16 1.61 -39.89 -20.16
N VAL A 17 1.00 -39.32 -19.13
CA VAL A 17 0.57 -37.90 -19.13
C VAL A 17 1.83 -37.05 -18.94
N SER A 18 2.39 -36.54 -20.04
CA SER A 18 3.43 -35.54 -20.01
C SER A 18 2.79 -34.22 -19.54
N SER A 19 2.94 -33.86 -18.27
CA SER A 19 2.63 -32.54 -17.79
C SER A 19 3.57 -31.53 -18.44
N LEU A 20 3.07 -30.78 -19.42
CA LEU A 20 3.75 -29.61 -19.96
C LEU A 20 3.82 -28.57 -18.83
N ILE A 21 4.98 -28.49 -18.19
CA ILE A 21 5.30 -27.35 -17.33
C ILE A 21 5.47 -26.17 -18.28
N VAL A 22 4.44 -25.32 -18.36
CA VAL A 22 4.54 -24.02 -19.02
C VAL A 22 5.42 -23.14 -18.11
N PRO A 23 6.61 -22.73 -18.53
CA PRO A 23 7.40 -21.81 -17.72
C PRO A 23 6.61 -20.51 -17.56
N ASN A 24 6.37 -20.13 -16.30
CA ASN A 24 5.71 -18.89 -15.99
C ASN A 24 6.68 -17.73 -16.35
N SER A 25 6.59 -17.26 -17.59
CA SER A 25 7.47 -16.23 -18.15
C SER A 25 7.33 -14.85 -17.48
N TYR A 26 6.40 -14.69 -16.54
CA TYR A 26 6.24 -13.47 -15.75
C TYR A 26 7.23 -13.35 -14.56
N GLN A 27 7.89 -14.45 -14.15
CA GLN A 27 8.86 -14.41 -13.05
C GLN A 27 10.27 -13.95 -13.46
N SER A 28 10.59 -13.86 -14.74
CA SER A 28 11.97 -13.65 -15.19
C SER A 28 12.39 -12.19 -15.38
N VAL A 29 11.46 -11.23 -15.35
CA VAL A 29 11.79 -9.81 -15.67
C VAL A 29 12.27 -9.03 -14.43
N ASN A 30 11.88 -9.46 -13.23
CA ASN A 30 12.24 -8.74 -11.99
C ASN A 30 13.46 -9.30 -11.26
N ALA A 31 13.95 -10.50 -11.64
CA ALA A 31 15.10 -11.14 -10.99
C ALA A 31 16.45 -10.48 -11.31
N GLU A 32 16.54 -9.71 -12.39
CA GLU A 32 17.80 -9.09 -12.83
C GLU A 32 18.16 -7.79 -12.07
N GLN A 33 17.24 -7.20 -11.29
CA GLN A 33 17.49 -5.94 -10.60
C GLN A 33 17.49 -6.04 -9.07
N GLY A 34 17.41 -7.24 -8.50
CA GLY A 34 17.41 -7.44 -7.03
C GLY A 34 16.17 -6.85 -6.32
N VAL A 35 15.10 -6.56 -7.06
CA VAL A 35 13.83 -6.05 -6.51
C VAL A 35 13.03 -7.21 -5.92
N GLN A 36 12.75 -7.15 -4.62
CA GLN A 36 11.91 -8.14 -3.95
C GLN A 36 10.43 -7.89 -4.28
N GLU A 37 9.73 -8.92 -4.78
CA GLU A 37 8.28 -8.83 -5.00
C GLU A 37 7.53 -8.58 -3.69
N LEU A 38 6.47 -7.77 -3.77
CA LEU A 38 5.58 -7.50 -2.65
C LEU A 38 4.54 -8.62 -2.51
N SER A 39 4.43 -9.19 -1.32
CA SER A 39 3.37 -10.14 -0.99
C SER A 39 2.03 -9.42 -0.78
N ALA A 40 0.91 -10.16 -0.79
CA ALA A 40 -0.40 -9.61 -0.45
C ALA A 40 -0.41 -8.96 0.94
N LYS A 41 0.34 -9.53 1.91
CA LYS A 41 0.50 -8.96 3.24
C LYS A 41 1.21 -7.60 3.21
N ASP A 42 2.19 -7.42 2.34
CA ASP A 42 2.89 -6.14 2.17
C ASP A 42 1.95 -5.06 1.65
N PHE A 43 1.13 -5.38 0.64
CA PHE A 43 0.11 -4.47 0.13
C PHE A 43 -0.87 -4.03 1.23
N GLU A 44 -1.35 -4.96 2.06
CA GLU A 44 -2.28 -4.62 3.15
C GLU A 44 -1.59 -3.76 4.22
N GLN A 45 -0.35 -4.06 4.59
CA GLN A 45 0.41 -3.25 5.55
C GLN A 45 0.68 -1.84 5.03
N ILE A 46 1.01 -1.69 3.74
CA ILE A 46 1.21 -0.37 3.13
C ILE A 46 -0.11 0.42 3.12
N LYS A 47 -1.23 -0.21 2.75
CA LYS A 47 -2.56 0.45 2.80
C LYS A 47 -2.96 0.85 4.23
N GLU A 48 -2.59 0.06 5.25
CA GLU A 48 -2.84 0.42 6.64
C GLU A 48 -2.14 1.74 7.04
N LEU A 49 -0.97 2.06 6.45
CA LEU A 49 -0.29 3.33 6.72
C LEU A 49 -1.13 4.54 6.28
N TYR A 50 -1.87 4.42 5.17
CA TYR A 50 -2.81 5.46 4.75
C TYR A 50 -3.96 5.61 5.76
N ALA A 51 -4.48 4.51 6.29
CA ALA A 51 -5.53 4.57 7.30
C ALA A 51 -5.05 5.24 8.59
N ARG A 52 -3.83 4.92 9.06
CA ARG A 52 -3.22 5.56 10.23
C ARG A 52 -2.99 7.06 10.03
N TYR A 53 -2.45 7.45 8.88
CA TYR A 53 -2.26 8.85 8.50
C TYR A 53 -3.60 9.59 8.47
N ASN A 54 -4.59 9.05 7.79
CA ASN A 54 -5.91 9.68 7.63
C ASN A 54 -6.64 9.82 8.96
N GLN A 55 -6.82 8.71 9.70
CA GLN A 55 -7.56 8.72 10.96
C GLN A 55 -6.82 9.52 12.04
N GLY A 56 -5.49 9.42 12.09
CA GLY A 56 -4.69 10.26 12.96
C GLY A 56 -4.91 11.76 12.71
N SER A 57 -5.04 12.15 11.43
CA SER A 57 -5.37 13.53 11.05
C SER A 57 -6.82 13.90 11.36
N ASP A 58 -7.78 13.03 11.02
CA ASP A 58 -9.21 13.29 11.11
C ASP A 58 -9.71 13.36 12.56
N PHE A 59 -9.06 12.62 13.46
CA PHE A 59 -9.41 12.59 14.89
C PHE A 59 -8.40 13.27 15.80
N ARG A 60 -7.41 13.99 15.24
CA ARG A 60 -6.33 14.66 15.98
C ARG A 60 -5.54 13.72 16.89
N ASP A 61 -5.40 12.48 16.48
CA ASP A 61 -4.55 11.49 17.15
C ASP A 61 -3.13 11.58 16.59
N THR A 62 -2.28 12.33 17.28
CA THR A 62 -0.89 12.54 16.88
C THR A 62 -0.10 11.24 16.86
N GLU A 63 -0.30 10.34 17.83
CA GLU A 63 0.47 9.10 17.90
C GLU A 63 0.06 8.13 16.80
N LEU A 64 -1.23 8.01 16.50
CA LEU A 64 -1.71 7.24 15.37
C LEU A 64 -1.15 7.79 14.05
N PHE A 65 -1.16 9.11 13.86
CA PHE A 65 -0.58 9.76 12.68
C PHE A 65 0.90 9.44 12.53
N LEU A 66 1.69 9.64 13.60
CA LEU A 66 3.14 9.41 13.59
C LEU A 66 3.47 7.94 13.39
N SER A 67 2.63 7.01 13.84
CA SER A 67 2.84 5.57 13.69
C SER A 67 2.92 5.10 12.24
N ALA A 68 2.46 5.91 11.28
CA ALA A 68 2.57 5.63 9.86
C ALA A 68 3.97 5.89 9.28
N PHE A 69 4.80 6.69 9.96
CA PHE A 69 6.07 7.19 9.42
C PHE A 69 7.29 6.48 10.01
N ALA A 70 8.38 6.47 9.24
CA ALA A 70 9.71 6.13 9.75
C ALA A 70 10.28 7.29 10.58
N ASP A 71 11.22 7.00 11.48
CA ASP A 71 11.76 8.00 12.42
C ASP A 71 12.39 9.21 11.72
N ASP A 72 13.02 8.98 10.58
CA ASP A 72 13.67 9.97 9.72
C ASP A 72 12.85 10.31 8.47
N ALA A 73 11.53 10.14 8.54
CA ALA A 73 10.64 10.43 7.41
C ALA A 73 10.64 11.90 7.00
N VAL A 74 10.37 12.14 5.73
CA VAL A 74 10.16 13.48 5.19
C VAL A 74 8.75 13.57 4.62
N MET A 75 8.03 14.63 4.97
CA MET A 75 6.75 14.95 4.34
C MET A 75 6.86 16.30 3.63
N THR A 76 6.84 16.25 2.30
CA THR A 76 6.87 17.40 1.40
C THR A 76 5.46 17.83 1.05
N ARG A 77 5.19 19.13 1.14
CA ARG A 77 3.92 19.73 0.71
C ARG A 77 4.13 21.19 0.37
N GLU A 78 3.07 21.86 -0.09
CA GLU A 78 3.07 23.30 -0.23
C GLU A 78 3.52 23.95 1.09
N GLY A 79 4.54 24.81 1.01
CA GLY A 79 5.18 25.43 2.18
C GLY A 79 6.44 24.71 2.68
N GLY A 80 6.87 23.62 2.03
CA GLY A 80 8.17 22.97 2.24
C GLY A 80 8.12 21.65 2.98
N ASP A 81 9.29 21.17 3.37
CA ASP A 81 9.52 19.88 3.99
C ASP A 81 9.31 19.91 5.51
N ILE A 82 8.76 18.83 6.02
CA ILE A 82 8.65 18.51 7.43
C ILE A 82 9.50 17.27 7.65
N VAL A 83 10.55 17.38 8.44
CA VAL A 83 11.60 16.36 8.57
C VAL A 83 11.57 15.70 9.94
N GLY A 84 11.56 14.38 9.95
CA GLY A 84 11.65 13.53 11.13
C GLY A 84 10.43 13.58 12.06
N MET A 85 10.45 12.72 13.07
CA MET A 85 9.35 12.61 14.04
C MET A 85 9.08 13.92 14.79
N ASP A 86 10.14 14.64 15.18
CA ASP A 86 9.98 15.90 15.91
C ASP A 86 9.33 16.98 15.04
N GLY A 87 9.72 17.07 13.77
CA GLY A 87 9.11 17.97 12.80
C GLY A 87 7.64 17.64 12.56
N LEU A 88 7.33 16.34 12.36
CA LEU A 88 5.95 15.86 12.17
C LEU A 88 5.10 16.12 13.42
N ARG A 89 5.63 15.89 14.61
CA ARG A 89 4.94 16.16 15.89
C ARG A 89 4.68 17.66 16.08
N ALA A 90 5.67 18.50 15.83
CA ALA A 90 5.51 19.96 15.91
C ALA A 90 4.47 20.47 14.90
N ASP A 91 4.44 19.90 13.69
CA ASP A 91 3.41 20.22 12.69
C ASP A 91 2.00 19.86 13.18
N ARG A 92 1.81 18.67 13.79
CA ARG A 92 0.52 18.28 14.36
C ARG A 92 0.12 19.19 15.51
N ALA A 93 1.03 19.49 16.43
CA ALA A 93 0.76 20.40 17.56
C ALA A 93 0.28 21.76 17.06
N ARG A 94 0.96 22.34 16.07
CA ARG A 94 0.56 23.63 15.47
C ARG A 94 -0.81 23.55 14.78
N ARG A 95 -1.09 22.47 14.03
CA ARG A 95 -2.36 22.29 13.30
C ARG A 95 -3.55 22.03 14.22
N TYR A 96 -3.31 21.36 15.32
CA TYR A 96 -4.39 21.02 16.26
C TYR A 96 -4.67 22.12 17.27
N GLU A 97 -3.71 23.02 17.51
CA GLU A 97 -3.87 24.16 18.45
C GLU A 97 -4.38 23.72 19.83
N GLY A 98 -3.89 22.57 20.31
CA GLY A 98 -4.34 21.96 21.56
C GLY A 98 -5.73 21.31 21.53
N LYS A 99 -6.44 21.34 20.39
CA LYS A 99 -7.73 20.66 20.23
C LYS A 99 -7.53 19.17 20.06
N THR A 100 -8.52 18.40 20.48
CA THR A 100 -8.59 16.93 20.36
C THR A 100 -9.88 16.50 19.68
N GLY A 101 -9.97 15.20 19.32
CA GLY A 101 -11.16 14.57 18.75
C GLY A 101 -11.42 14.90 17.28
N ASP A 102 -12.60 14.56 16.82
CA ASP A 102 -13.01 14.66 15.42
C ASP A 102 -12.94 16.09 14.89
N VAL A 103 -12.30 16.27 13.71
CA VAL A 103 -12.21 17.57 13.04
C VAL A 103 -13.40 17.85 12.12
N GLY A 104 -14.33 16.91 11.95
CA GLY A 104 -15.43 17.01 10.99
C GLY A 104 -14.98 16.82 9.52
N ARG A 105 -13.85 16.16 9.32
CA ARG A 105 -13.29 15.88 7.99
C ARG A 105 -13.02 14.39 7.83
N ARG A 106 -12.98 13.95 6.58
CA ARG A 106 -12.62 12.56 6.24
C ARG A 106 -11.71 12.55 5.03
N HIS A 107 -10.54 11.95 5.20
CA HIS A 107 -9.68 11.60 4.08
C HIS A 107 -10.14 10.28 3.48
N ILE A 108 -10.34 10.24 2.17
CA ILE A 108 -10.65 9.03 1.41
C ILE A 108 -9.51 8.82 0.42
N ASN A 109 -8.90 7.64 0.45
CA ASN A 109 -7.88 7.24 -0.53
C ASN A 109 -8.42 6.17 -1.48
N GLY A 110 -7.89 6.18 -2.70
CA GLY A 110 -8.22 5.19 -3.72
C GLY A 110 -7.18 5.14 -4.83
N SER A 111 -7.37 4.18 -5.75
CA SER A 111 -6.49 4.00 -6.91
C SER A 111 -5.02 3.85 -6.51
N TYR A 112 -4.74 2.92 -5.59
CA TYR A 112 -3.40 2.64 -5.12
C TYR A 112 -2.59 1.97 -6.24
N LEU A 113 -1.56 2.65 -6.73
CA LEU A 113 -0.54 2.07 -7.60
C LEU A 113 0.72 1.89 -6.76
N ILE A 114 0.97 0.67 -6.29
CA ILE A 114 2.08 0.32 -5.40
C ILE A 114 3.03 -0.58 -6.17
N THR A 115 4.31 -0.22 -6.25
CA THR A 115 5.37 -0.95 -6.94
C THR A 115 6.53 -1.23 -6.01
N PRO A 116 7.17 -2.43 -6.11
CA PRO A 116 8.38 -2.72 -5.35
C PRO A 116 9.56 -1.89 -5.88
N THR A 117 10.48 -1.56 -4.98
CA THR A 117 11.78 -0.95 -5.30
C THR A 117 12.90 -1.76 -4.63
N PRO A 118 14.18 -1.59 -5.02
CA PRO A 118 15.30 -2.27 -4.36
C PRO A 118 15.33 -2.05 -2.84
N ASP A 119 14.91 -0.87 -2.37
CA ASP A 119 14.98 -0.46 -0.97
C ASP A 119 13.65 -0.59 -0.21
N GLY A 120 12.57 -1.02 -0.89
CA GLY A 120 11.26 -1.11 -0.27
C GLY A 120 10.11 -1.08 -1.26
N ALA A 121 9.33 -0.01 -1.27
CA ALA A 121 8.22 0.21 -2.21
C ALA A 121 7.98 1.69 -2.45
N GLU A 122 7.32 2.00 -3.57
CA GLU A 122 6.79 3.33 -3.84
C GLU A 122 5.31 3.24 -4.23
N ALA A 123 4.57 4.32 -4.06
CA ALA A 123 3.20 4.38 -4.54
C ALA A 123 2.78 5.76 -5.00
N ARG A 124 1.79 5.77 -5.91
CA ARG A 124 0.91 6.92 -6.16
C ARG A 124 -0.51 6.57 -5.77
N THR A 125 -1.16 7.48 -5.02
CA THR A 125 -2.50 7.21 -4.47
C THR A 125 -3.31 8.51 -4.49
N TYR A 126 -4.53 8.45 -5.02
CA TYR A 126 -5.44 9.62 -4.99
C TYR A 126 -6.04 9.81 -3.62
N TYR A 127 -6.33 11.08 -3.28
CA TYR A 127 -7.09 11.41 -2.09
C TYR A 127 -8.23 12.39 -2.39
N LEU A 128 -9.28 12.27 -1.59
CA LEU A 128 -10.31 13.28 -1.40
C LEU A 128 -10.33 13.65 0.08
N LEU A 129 -10.45 14.93 0.38
CA LEU A 129 -10.75 15.41 1.71
C LEU A 129 -12.17 15.98 1.73
N MET A 130 -13.01 15.40 2.57
CA MET A 130 -14.42 15.76 2.66
C MET A 130 -14.71 16.53 3.95
N ASP A 131 -15.57 17.54 3.88
CA ASP A 131 -16.27 18.09 5.03
C ASP A 131 -17.54 17.27 5.30
N VAL A 132 -17.61 16.65 6.46
CA VAL A 132 -18.76 15.83 6.89
C VAL A 132 -19.64 16.52 7.91
N THR A 133 -19.39 17.79 8.21
CA THR A 133 -20.22 18.60 9.10
C THR A 133 -21.46 19.15 8.39
N VAL A 134 -21.47 19.16 7.05
CA VAL A 134 -22.56 19.64 6.20
C VAL A 134 -23.36 18.47 5.58
N ARG A 135 -24.54 18.77 5.05
CA ARG A 135 -25.41 17.78 4.37
C ARG A 135 -25.86 18.31 3.02
N PRO A 136 -25.60 17.59 1.89
CA PRO A 136 -24.73 16.42 1.81
C PRO A 136 -23.26 16.76 2.12
N PRO A 137 -22.41 15.80 2.53
CA PRO A 137 -20.97 16.02 2.65
C PRO A 137 -20.38 16.50 1.33
N ASN A 138 -19.41 17.42 1.37
CA ASN A 138 -18.79 17.95 0.17
C ASN A 138 -17.26 17.74 0.18
N VAL A 139 -16.68 17.62 -1.02
CA VAL A 139 -15.24 17.57 -1.21
C VAL A 139 -14.67 18.99 -1.05
N ILE A 140 -13.68 19.17 -0.18
CA ILE A 140 -13.00 20.45 0.08
C ILE A 140 -11.56 20.47 -0.39
N SER A 141 -10.99 19.33 -0.77
CA SER A 141 -9.66 19.22 -1.38
C SER A 141 -9.53 17.86 -2.07
N SER A 142 -8.79 17.83 -3.17
CA SER A 142 -8.40 16.61 -3.87
C SER A 142 -6.94 16.68 -4.28
N GLY A 143 -6.40 15.55 -4.76
CA GLY A 143 -5.05 15.43 -5.23
C GLY A 143 -4.50 14.02 -5.12
N TYR A 144 -3.19 13.91 -5.01
CA TYR A 144 -2.53 12.62 -4.87
C TYR A 144 -1.30 12.70 -3.97
N TYR A 145 -0.92 11.55 -3.45
CA TYR A 145 0.35 11.33 -2.77
C TYR A 145 1.31 10.58 -3.68
N GLU A 146 2.58 10.95 -3.62
CA GLU A 146 3.70 10.11 -4.03
C GLU A 146 4.48 9.72 -2.79
N ASP A 147 4.55 8.41 -2.56
CA ASP A 147 5.11 7.85 -1.32
C ASP A 147 6.28 6.92 -1.62
N LYS A 148 7.29 6.96 -0.73
CA LYS A 148 8.31 5.92 -0.62
C LYS A 148 8.15 5.24 0.73
N PHE A 149 8.23 3.91 0.72
CA PHE A 149 8.09 3.08 1.91
C PHE A 149 9.35 2.30 2.18
N VAL A 150 9.66 2.11 3.44
CA VAL A 150 10.74 1.23 3.90
C VAL A 150 10.18 0.16 4.82
N ARG A 151 10.84 -1.01 4.82
CA ARG A 151 10.56 -2.08 5.77
C ARG A 151 11.47 -1.90 6.98
N THR A 152 10.88 -1.82 8.15
CA THR A 152 11.57 -1.76 9.45
C THR A 152 11.25 -2.99 10.28
N ASP A 153 11.89 -3.15 11.44
CA ASP A 153 11.55 -4.23 12.40
C ASP A 153 10.10 -4.11 12.90
N ALA A 154 9.53 -2.91 12.89
CA ALA A 154 8.14 -2.65 13.24
C ALA A 154 7.17 -2.75 12.05
N GLY A 155 7.60 -3.29 10.90
CA GLY A 155 6.84 -3.41 9.66
C GLY A 155 7.07 -2.26 8.69
N TRP A 156 6.15 -2.10 7.74
CA TRP A 156 6.23 -1.03 6.75
C TRP A 156 6.02 0.36 7.36
N LYS A 157 6.74 1.36 6.82
CA LYS A 157 6.65 2.77 7.23
C LYS A 157 6.77 3.68 6.01
N ILE A 158 6.10 4.84 6.06
CA ILE A 158 6.29 5.92 5.10
C ILE A 158 7.65 6.56 5.37
N LYS A 159 8.55 6.48 4.40
CA LYS A 159 9.88 7.12 4.43
C LYS A 159 9.84 8.53 3.85
N HIS A 160 9.11 8.70 2.76
CA HIS A 160 8.88 10.00 2.15
C HIS A 160 7.45 10.05 1.64
N ARG A 161 6.76 11.15 1.90
CA ARG A 161 5.46 11.49 1.32
C ARG A 161 5.52 12.85 0.68
N THR A 162 5.16 12.94 -0.59
CA THR A 162 4.89 14.20 -1.25
C THR A 162 3.39 14.34 -1.47
N LEU A 163 2.82 15.44 -1.00
CA LEU A 163 1.42 15.80 -1.20
C LEU A 163 1.30 16.76 -2.37
N TYR A 164 0.61 16.33 -3.41
CA TYR A 164 0.18 17.18 -4.52
C TYR A 164 -1.31 17.49 -4.37
N ARG A 165 -1.65 18.77 -4.40
CA ARG A 165 -3.04 19.22 -4.36
C ARG A 165 -3.46 19.62 -5.78
N ASP A 166 -4.67 19.19 -6.18
CA ASP A 166 -5.25 19.68 -7.41
C ASP A 166 -5.55 21.17 -7.27
N THR A 167 -5.14 21.94 -8.26
CA THR A 167 -5.47 23.35 -8.41
C THR A 167 -6.47 23.47 -9.56
N LEU A 168 -7.52 24.25 -9.36
CA LEU A 168 -8.39 24.67 -10.45
C LEU A 168 -7.73 25.89 -11.07
N ASP A 169 -7.25 25.76 -12.29
CA ASP A 169 -6.77 26.87 -13.12
C ASP A 169 -7.95 27.73 -13.61
#